data_44ff4e7abc820021cb0f52286152f244
#
_entry.id   44ff4e7abc820021cb0f52286152f244
#
_cell.length_a   1.000
_cell.length_b   1.000
_cell.length_c   1.000
_cell.angle_alpha   90.00
_cell.angle_beta   90.00
_cell.angle_gamma   90.00
#
_symmetry.space_group_name_H-M   'P 1'
#
loop_
_entity.id
_entity.type
_entity.pdbx_description
1 polymer ?
#
loop_
_entity_poly.entity_id
_entity_poly.type
_entity_poly.pdbx_seq_one_letter_code
_entity_poly.pdbx_strand_id
1 'polypeptide(L)'
;MSKIQKIVFQNVPLQNGVVQAKVILSYQLFGQPVGSAPLVVVNHALTGNSQVIGENGWWQSLIGDDKIIDTKKYAVLAFNIPGNGYQDEENLIENYQYFTTSDIANLFWKGIDSFKVNQVFAVIGGSLGGAIAWEMAVIRPKAIANLIPVATSWKASDWLIGNVLIQDLILNNSKNPIHDARIHAMLLYRTPESLQEKFQAKLQNPNGLFQVE
;
A
#
# COMPACT_ATOMS: atom_id res chain seq x y z
N MET A 1 -2.08 3.34 20.70
CA MET A 1 -1.97 2.73 19.33
C MET A 1 -3.23 1.92 19.08
N SER A 2 -3.83 2.01 17.90
CA SER A 2 -4.95 1.14 17.51
C SER A 2 -4.46 -0.29 17.40
N LYS A 3 -5.22 -1.24 17.95
CA LYS A 3 -4.88 -2.68 17.89
C LYS A 3 -5.19 -3.22 16.49
N ILE A 4 -4.31 -4.08 15.97
CA ILE A 4 -4.60 -4.82 14.75
C ILE A 4 -5.78 -5.77 15.00
N GLN A 5 -6.74 -5.73 14.09
CA GLN A 5 -7.91 -6.59 14.04
C GLN A 5 -7.88 -7.43 12.77
N LYS A 6 -8.63 -8.52 12.73
CA LYS A 6 -8.60 -9.50 11.64
C LYS A 6 -10.02 -9.88 11.23
N ILE A 7 -10.23 -10.02 9.93
CA ILE A 7 -11.39 -10.67 9.33
C ILE A 7 -10.87 -11.90 8.57
N VAL A 8 -11.51 -13.04 8.75
CA VAL A 8 -11.11 -14.28 8.09
C VAL A 8 -12.14 -14.60 7.00
N PHE A 9 -11.67 -14.73 5.78
CA PHE A 9 -12.47 -15.18 4.64
C PHE A 9 -12.08 -16.61 4.26
N GLN A 10 -13.07 -17.43 3.98
CA GLN A 10 -12.89 -18.81 3.51
C GLN A 10 -13.25 -18.91 2.03
N ASN A 11 -12.56 -19.80 1.32
CA ASN A 11 -12.84 -20.13 -0.07
C ASN A 11 -12.94 -18.90 -0.97
N VAL A 12 -11.91 -18.06 -0.96
CA VAL A 12 -11.86 -16.82 -1.72
C VAL A 12 -11.49 -17.11 -3.18
N PRO A 13 -12.42 -16.90 -4.12
CA PRO A 13 -12.10 -17.05 -5.54
C PRO A 13 -11.24 -15.87 -6.01
N LEU A 14 -10.17 -16.16 -6.74
CA LEU A 14 -9.29 -15.20 -7.38
C LEU A 14 -9.57 -15.11 -8.89
N GLN A 15 -9.18 -14.00 -9.51
CA GLN A 15 -9.40 -13.77 -10.95
C GLN A 15 -8.77 -14.84 -11.86
N ASN A 16 -7.67 -15.44 -11.43
CA ASN A 16 -6.99 -16.51 -12.17
C ASN A 16 -7.69 -17.87 -12.07
N GLY A 17 -8.85 -17.96 -11.40
CA GLY A 17 -9.62 -19.20 -11.21
C GLY A 17 -9.17 -20.04 -10.01
N VAL A 18 -8.09 -19.67 -9.32
CA VAL A 18 -7.68 -20.34 -8.07
C VAL A 18 -8.64 -19.95 -6.94
N VAL A 19 -8.97 -20.90 -6.08
CA VAL A 19 -9.71 -20.66 -4.84
C VAL A 19 -8.74 -20.73 -3.68
N GLN A 20 -8.48 -19.57 -3.05
CA GLN A 20 -7.67 -19.50 -1.85
C GLN A 20 -8.50 -19.97 -0.65
N ALA A 21 -8.07 -21.06 0.00
CA ALA A 21 -8.86 -21.71 1.06
C ALA A 21 -9.14 -20.78 2.25
N LYS A 22 -8.14 -19.97 2.64
CA LYS A 22 -8.24 -19.01 3.74
C LYS A 22 -7.47 -17.75 3.40
N VAL A 23 -8.07 -16.58 3.64
CA VAL A 23 -7.41 -15.29 3.59
C VAL A 23 -7.71 -14.53 4.89
N ILE A 24 -6.67 -14.07 5.56
CA ILE A 24 -6.79 -13.20 6.73
C ILE A 24 -6.58 -11.76 6.25
N LEU A 25 -7.59 -10.93 6.42
CA LEU A 25 -7.53 -9.49 6.16
C LEU A 25 -7.36 -8.77 7.49
N SER A 26 -6.14 -8.33 7.77
CA SER A 26 -5.86 -7.54 8.96
C SER A 26 -6.05 -6.05 8.68
N TYR A 27 -6.43 -5.29 9.72
CA TYR A 27 -6.74 -3.87 9.60
C TYR A 27 -6.58 -3.14 10.94
N GLN A 28 -6.52 -1.82 10.84
CA GLN A 28 -6.60 -0.93 11.99
C GLN A 28 -7.65 0.15 11.77
N LEU A 29 -8.27 0.59 12.85
CA LEU A 29 -9.25 1.66 12.87
C LEU A 29 -8.72 2.82 13.70
N PHE A 30 -8.93 4.04 13.20
CA PHE A 30 -8.51 5.26 13.90
C PHE A 30 -9.62 6.30 13.81
N GLY A 31 -9.59 7.26 14.72
CA GLY A 31 -10.54 8.34 14.75
C GLY A 31 -11.91 7.93 15.27
N GLN A 32 -12.96 8.40 14.61
CA GLN A 32 -14.33 8.15 15.02
C GLN A 32 -14.75 6.69 14.78
N PRO A 33 -15.71 6.17 15.53
CA PRO A 33 -16.25 4.83 15.26
C PRO A 33 -16.82 4.72 13.85
N VAL A 34 -16.61 3.59 13.20
CA VAL A 34 -17.18 3.33 11.87
C VAL A 34 -18.70 3.37 11.94
N GLY A 35 -19.32 4.09 11.03
CA GLY A 35 -20.78 4.32 10.99
C GLY A 35 -21.25 5.55 11.77
N SER A 36 -20.41 6.16 12.61
CA SER A 36 -20.74 7.40 13.32
C SER A 36 -20.21 8.67 12.63
N ALA A 37 -19.29 8.52 11.69
CA ALA A 37 -18.66 9.60 10.93
C ALA A 37 -18.33 9.15 9.50
N PRO A 38 -18.05 10.09 8.57
CA PRO A 38 -17.64 9.74 7.21
C PRO A 38 -16.38 8.85 7.23
N LEU A 39 -16.44 7.75 6.48
CA LEU A 39 -15.33 6.78 6.42
C LEU A 39 -14.28 7.17 5.37
N VAL A 40 -13.03 7.23 5.79
CA VAL A 40 -11.85 7.33 4.93
C VAL A 40 -11.12 5.99 4.94
N VAL A 41 -10.96 5.38 3.77
CA VAL A 41 -10.17 4.16 3.60
C VAL A 41 -8.78 4.53 3.12
N VAL A 42 -7.75 4.01 3.78
CA VAL A 42 -6.34 4.30 3.47
C VAL A 42 -5.65 3.03 3.02
N ASN A 43 -5.20 3.02 1.77
CA ASN A 43 -4.47 1.91 1.16
C ASN A 43 -2.97 2.20 1.15
N HIS A 44 -2.19 1.33 1.77
CA HIS A 44 -0.74 1.51 1.85
C HIS A 44 -0.02 1.12 0.55
N ALA A 45 1.18 1.68 0.35
CA ALA A 45 2.09 1.30 -0.73
C ALA A 45 2.69 -0.12 -0.49
N LEU A 46 3.43 -0.64 -1.47
CA LEU A 46 4.02 -1.99 -1.41
C LEU A 46 4.77 -2.26 -0.09
N THR A 47 5.53 -1.31 0.39
CA THR A 47 6.36 -1.43 1.61
C THR A 47 5.67 -0.91 2.87
N GLY A 48 4.40 -0.54 2.77
CA GLY A 48 3.63 0.02 3.89
C GLY A 48 2.86 -1.04 4.68
N ASN A 49 2.01 -0.54 5.55
CA ASN A 49 1.13 -1.34 6.41
C ASN A 49 -0.05 -0.49 6.90
N SER A 50 -0.92 -1.07 7.73
CA SER A 50 -2.09 -0.38 8.29
C SER A 50 -1.78 0.71 9.34
N GLN A 51 -0.53 0.83 9.82
CA GLN A 51 -0.15 1.87 10.80
C GLN A 51 0.04 3.21 10.11
N VAL A 52 -1.05 3.93 9.88
CA VAL A 52 -1.04 5.19 9.12
C VAL A 52 -0.86 6.44 9.98
N ILE A 53 -1.14 6.36 11.29
CA ILE A 53 -1.02 7.46 12.24
C ILE A 53 -0.19 7.08 13.47
N GLY A 54 0.13 8.08 14.33
CA GLY A 54 0.97 7.94 15.51
C GLY A 54 2.45 8.09 15.17
N GLU A 55 3.33 7.94 16.17
CA GLU A 55 4.76 8.17 16.05
C GLU A 55 5.42 7.36 14.92
N ASN A 56 4.95 6.12 14.70
CA ASN A 56 5.42 5.24 13.63
C ASN A 56 4.48 5.19 12.42
N GLY A 57 3.50 6.08 12.36
CA GLY A 57 2.55 6.16 11.24
C GLY A 57 3.18 6.79 10.01
N TRP A 58 3.19 6.06 8.90
CA TRP A 58 3.85 6.53 7.67
C TRP A 58 3.15 7.73 7.01
N TRP A 59 1.90 8.03 7.37
CA TRP A 59 1.15 9.24 6.95
C TRP A 59 0.72 10.13 8.11
N GLN A 60 1.45 10.10 9.21
CA GLN A 60 1.19 10.95 10.38
C GLN A 60 1.17 12.47 10.09
N SER A 61 1.82 12.91 9.01
CA SER A 61 1.76 14.31 8.58
C SER A 61 0.42 14.69 7.94
N LEU A 62 -0.30 13.72 7.38
CA LEU A 62 -1.56 13.91 6.67
C LEU A 62 -2.77 13.51 7.51
N ILE A 63 -2.64 12.46 8.35
CA ILE A 63 -3.73 11.83 9.09
C ILE A 63 -3.45 11.94 10.59
N GLY A 64 -4.43 12.44 11.34
CA GLY A 64 -4.35 12.60 12.79
C GLY A 64 -5.24 13.74 13.27
N ASP A 65 -5.21 14.03 14.57
CA ASP A 65 -5.95 15.14 15.15
C ASP A 65 -5.47 16.47 14.55
N ASP A 66 -6.43 17.27 14.09
CA ASP A 66 -6.20 18.59 13.46
C ASP A 66 -5.33 18.53 12.18
N LYS A 67 -5.24 17.35 11.54
CA LYS A 67 -4.61 17.17 10.25
C LYS A 67 -5.62 17.27 9.10
N ILE A 68 -5.16 17.15 7.85
CA ILE A 68 -6.04 17.20 6.68
C ILE A 68 -7.12 16.11 6.76
N ILE A 69 -6.73 14.89 7.12
CA ILE A 69 -7.66 13.82 7.49
C ILE A 69 -7.74 13.80 9.02
N ASP A 70 -8.67 14.61 9.52
CA ASP A 70 -8.83 14.88 10.94
C ASP A 70 -9.57 13.72 11.64
N THR A 71 -8.86 13.01 12.50
CA THR A 71 -9.41 11.88 13.28
C THR A 71 -10.52 12.27 14.24
N LYS A 72 -10.70 13.55 14.54
CA LYS A 72 -11.86 14.06 15.29
C LYS A 72 -13.14 14.11 14.45
N LYS A 73 -13.01 14.10 13.11
CA LYS A 73 -14.13 14.26 12.16
C LYS A 73 -14.41 13.00 11.35
N TYR A 74 -13.40 12.18 11.12
CA TYR A 74 -13.47 11.01 10.24
C TYR A 74 -13.24 9.71 11.00
N ALA A 75 -13.91 8.65 10.55
CA ALA A 75 -13.49 7.28 10.80
C ALA A 75 -12.42 6.94 9.76
N VAL A 76 -11.28 6.40 10.17
CA VAL A 76 -10.19 6.00 9.27
C VAL A 76 -9.99 4.50 9.37
N LEU A 77 -10.11 3.80 8.25
CA LEU A 77 -9.89 2.36 8.11
C LEU A 77 -8.67 2.13 7.22
N ALA A 78 -7.68 1.43 7.75
CA ALA A 78 -6.51 1.01 7.00
C ALA A 78 -6.38 -0.51 7.02
N PHE A 79 -6.47 -1.15 5.85
CA PHE A 79 -6.21 -2.57 5.69
C PHE A 79 -4.72 -2.83 5.44
N ASN A 80 -4.24 -4.00 5.87
CA ASN A 80 -3.02 -4.56 5.32
C ASN A 80 -3.34 -5.33 4.04
N ILE A 81 -2.52 -5.15 3.00
CA ILE A 81 -2.61 -5.96 1.79
C ILE A 81 -2.41 -7.43 2.19
N PRO A 82 -3.26 -8.35 1.73
CA PRO A 82 -3.15 -9.78 2.07
C PRO A 82 -1.74 -10.32 1.80
N GLY A 83 -1.19 -11.03 2.77
CA GLY A 83 0.15 -11.59 2.68
C GLY A 83 1.28 -10.67 3.14
N ASN A 84 1.00 -9.44 3.60
CA ASN A 84 2.05 -8.49 3.98
C ASN A 84 2.74 -8.83 5.33
N GLY A 85 2.15 -9.69 6.15
CA GLY A 85 2.75 -10.20 7.40
C GLY A 85 2.96 -9.17 8.51
N TYR A 86 2.41 -7.96 8.41
CA TYR A 86 2.63 -6.90 9.40
C TYR A 86 2.15 -7.32 10.80
N GLN A 87 3.10 -7.41 11.74
CA GLN A 87 2.92 -7.85 13.13
C GLN A 87 2.26 -9.23 13.29
N ASP A 88 2.20 -10.04 12.24
CA ASP A 88 1.56 -11.34 12.28
C ASP A 88 1.96 -12.23 11.10
N GLU A 89 2.83 -13.19 11.36
CA GLU A 89 3.30 -14.14 10.35
C GLU A 89 2.20 -15.09 9.86
N GLU A 90 1.10 -15.30 10.63
CA GLU A 90 -0.04 -16.09 10.17
C GLU A 90 -0.76 -15.45 8.96
N ASN A 91 -0.55 -14.16 8.71
CA ASN A 91 -1.10 -13.45 7.56
C ASN A 91 -0.29 -13.65 6.27
N LEU A 92 0.87 -14.29 6.33
CA LEU A 92 1.66 -14.59 5.13
C LEU A 92 0.90 -15.52 4.20
N ILE A 93 1.03 -15.28 2.91
CA ILE A 93 0.43 -16.08 1.83
C ILE A 93 1.56 -16.59 0.96
N GLU A 94 1.74 -17.91 0.89
CA GLU A 94 2.80 -18.54 0.10
C GLU A 94 2.68 -18.18 -1.39
N ASN A 95 1.46 -18.23 -1.94
CA ASN A 95 1.19 -17.95 -3.35
C ASN A 95 0.66 -16.52 -3.57
N TYR A 96 1.29 -15.52 -2.94
CA TYR A 96 0.86 -14.12 -3.03
C TYR A 96 0.81 -13.59 -4.47
N GLN A 97 1.63 -14.11 -5.37
CA GLN A 97 1.65 -13.76 -6.79
C GLN A 97 0.34 -14.08 -7.54
N TYR A 98 -0.54 -14.86 -6.97
CA TYR A 98 -1.85 -15.14 -7.55
C TYR A 98 -2.86 -14.00 -7.35
N PHE A 99 -2.57 -13.10 -6.42
CA PHE A 99 -3.44 -11.97 -6.13
C PHE A 99 -3.18 -10.80 -7.09
N THR A 100 -4.22 -10.39 -7.79
CA THR A 100 -4.22 -9.15 -8.56
C THR A 100 -4.65 -7.97 -7.68
N THR A 101 -4.44 -6.74 -8.14
CA THR A 101 -4.98 -5.54 -7.47
C THR A 101 -6.49 -5.58 -7.33
N SER A 102 -7.18 -6.18 -8.30
CA SER A 102 -8.63 -6.36 -8.28
C SER A 102 -9.09 -7.38 -7.24
N ASP A 103 -8.34 -8.48 -7.04
CA ASP A 103 -8.62 -9.44 -5.96
C ASP A 103 -8.49 -8.78 -4.59
N ILE A 104 -7.45 -7.97 -4.40
CA ILE A 104 -7.21 -7.22 -3.16
C ILE A 104 -8.35 -6.21 -2.94
N ALA A 105 -8.74 -5.47 -3.97
CA ALA A 105 -9.85 -4.51 -3.90
C ALA A 105 -11.18 -5.17 -3.54
N ASN A 106 -11.47 -6.35 -4.10
CA ASN A 106 -12.64 -7.16 -3.74
C ASN A 106 -12.60 -7.58 -2.26
N LEU A 107 -11.44 -7.99 -1.74
CA LEU A 107 -11.28 -8.31 -0.32
C LEU A 107 -11.47 -7.09 0.58
N PHE A 108 -10.97 -5.92 0.17
CA PHE A 108 -11.19 -4.68 0.92
C PHE A 108 -12.68 -4.31 0.95
N TRP A 109 -13.39 -4.47 -0.17
CA TRP A 109 -14.85 -4.29 -0.19
C TRP A 109 -15.58 -5.26 0.73
N LYS A 110 -15.22 -6.55 0.72
CA LYS A 110 -15.78 -7.52 1.67
C LYS A 110 -15.49 -7.13 3.13
N GLY A 111 -14.29 -6.60 3.39
CA GLY A 111 -13.92 -6.04 4.69
C GLY A 111 -14.82 -4.85 5.08
N ILE A 112 -15.05 -3.90 4.17
CA ILE A 112 -15.92 -2.75 4.40
C ILE A 112 -17.37 -3.20 4.62
N ASP A 113 -17.86 -4.18 3.88
CA ASP A 113 -19.22 -4.74 4.02
C ASP A 113 -19.44 -5.31 5.43
N SER A 114 -18.41 -5.88 6.07
CA SER A 114 -18.51 -6.39 7.44
C SER A 114 -18.86 -5.31 8.47
N PHE A 115 -18.56 -4.05 8.16
CA PHE A 115 -18.94 -2.89 8.98
C PHE A 115 -20.31 -2.32 8.61
N LYS A 116 -21.03 -2.90 7.65
CA LYS A 116 -22.35 -2.43 7.14
C LYS A 116 -22.28 -0.99 6.61
N VAL A 117 -21.16 -0.60 6.00
CA VAL A 117 -20.96 0.71 5.38
C VAL A 117 -21.25 0.59 3.88
N ASN A 118 -22.23 1.35 3.40
CA ASN A 118 -22.64 1.34 1.99
C ASN A 118 -21.91 2.41 1.15
N GLN A 119 -21.38 3.45 1.80
CA GLN A 119 -20.71 4.55 1.13
C GLN A 119 -19.44 4.95 1.89
N VAL A 120 -18.35 5.07 1.16
CA VAL A 120 -17.04 5.52 1.65
C VAL A 120 -16.87 6.98 1.24
N PHE A 121 -16.55 7.86 2.20
CA PHE A 121 -16.33 9.28 1.92
C PHE A 121 -15.10 9.49 1.04
N ALA A 122 -14.00 8.81 1.35
CA ALA A 122 -12.80 8.87 0.52
C ALA A 122 -12.03 7.55 0.56
N VAL A 123 -11.44 7.20 -0.58
CA VAL A 123 -10.38 6.18 -0.67
C VAL A 123 -9.11 6.89 -1.10
N ILE A 124 -8.08 6.84 -0.27
CA ILE A 124 -6.76 7.39 -0.56
C ILE A 124 -5.72 6.27 -0.57
N GLY A 125 -4.84 6.26 -1.55
CA GLY A 125 -3.79 5.25 -1.65
C GLY A 125 -2.55 5.74 -2.36
N GLY A 126 -1.38 5.34 -1.86
CA GLY A 126 -0.08 5.64 -2.48
C GLY A 126 0.44 4.48 -3.31
N SER A 127 0.98 4.75 -4.52
CA SER A 127 1.61 3.74 -5.37
C SER A 127 0.70 2.52 -5.59
N LEU A 128 1.09 1.31 -5.15
CA LEU A 128 0.25 0.11 -5.18
C LEU A 128 -1.11 0.32 -4.49
N GLY A 129 -1.13 1.02 -3.36
CA GLY A 129 -2.38 1.37 -2.67
C GLY A 129 -3.29 2.26 -3.51
N GLY A 130 -2.72 3.13 -4.36
CA GLY A 130 -3.46 3.93 -5.31
C GLY A 130 -4.02 3.09 -6.48
N ALA A 131 -3.28 2.09 -6.94
CA ALA A 131 -3.79 1.13 -7.94
C ALA A 131 -4.96 0.32 -7.38
N ILE A 132 -4.88 -0.13 -6.13
CA ILE A 132 -5.99 -0.79 -5.43
C ILE A 132 -7.19 0.17 -5.27
N ALA A 133 -6.94 1.46 -4.99
CA ALA A 133 -8.01 2.46 -4.90
C ALA A 133 -8.75 2.64 -6.24
N TRP A 134 -8.03 2.63 -7.37
CA TRP A 134 -8.62 2.62 -8.71
C TRP A 134 -9.53 1.40 -8.93
N GLU A 135 -9.05 0.20 -8.60
CA GLU A 135 -9.85 -1.04 -8.71
C GLU A 135 -11.09 -0.98 -7.82
N MET A 136 -10.96 -0.50 -6.58
CA MET A 136 -12.11 -0.30 -5.69
C MET A 136 -13.17 0.60 -6.32
N ALA A 137 -12.75 1.69 -6.98
CA ALA A 137 -13.66 2.62 -7.65
C ALA A 137 -14.32 1.99 -8.89
N VAL A 138 -13.60 1.18 -9.65
CA VAL A 138 -14.16 0.47 -10.82
C VAL A 138 -15.18 -0.59 -10.37
N ILE A 139 -14.89 -1.33 -9.30
CA ILE A 139 -15.80 -2.37 -8.77
C ILE A 139 -17.10 -1.76 -8.24
N ARG A 140 -17.03 -0.62 -7.51
CA ARG A 140 -18.21 0.04 -6.92
C ARG A 140 -18.19 1.56 -7.12
N PRO A 141 -18.40 2.05 -8.35
CA PRO A 141 -18.18 3.47 -8.67
C PRO A 141 -19.11 4.45 -7.93
N LYS A 142 -20.26 3.98 -7.47
CA LYS A 142 -21.21 4.81 -6.70
C LYS A 142 -21.00 4.77 -5.19
N ALA A 143 -20.13 3.87 -4.71
CA ALA A 143 -19.88 3.69 -3.29
C ALA A 143 -18.74 4.56 -2.75
N ILE A 144 -17.97 5.25 -3.60
CA ILE A 144 -16.86 6.12 -3.25
C ILE A 144 -17.20 7.54 -3.65
N ALA A 145 -17.22 8.48 -2.69
CA ALA A 145 -17.48 9.89 -2.98
C ALA A 145 -16.22 10.61 -3.51
N ASN A 146 -15.04 10.28 -2.98
CA ASN A 146 -13.77 10.88 -3.36
C ASN A 146 -12.69 9.81 -3.56
N LEU A 147 -12.09 9.76 -4.74
CA LEU A 147 -10.97 8.89 -5.07
C LEU A 147 -9.68 9.71 -5.14
N ILE A 148 -8.68 9.36 -4.31
CA ILE A 148 -7.42 10.11 -4.16
C ILE A 148 -6.23 9.16 -4.39
N PRO A 149 -5.91 8.82 -5.66
CA PRO A 149 -4.73 8.03 -5.99
C PRO A 149 -3.49 8.92 -6.00
N VAL A 150 -2.44 8.54 -5.27
CA VAL A 150 -1.20 9.32 -5.12
C VAL A 150 -0.03 8.54 -5.72
N ALA A 151 0.77 9.18 -6.56
CA ALA A 151 1.95 8.59 -7.19
C ALA A 151 1.68 7.22 -7.85
N THR A 152 0.59 7.15 -8.61
CA THR A 152 0.13 5.93 -9.29
C THR A 152 -0.60 6.28 -10.58
N SER A 153 -0.82 5.27 -11.42
CA SER A 153 -1.62 5.37 -12.64
C SER A 153 -2.69 4.27 -12.66
N TRP A 154 -3.74 4.49 -13.44
CA TRP A 154 -4.79 3.51 -13.67
C TRP A 154 -4.31 2.28 -14.45
N LYS A 155 -3.17 2.41 -15.14
CA LYS A 155 -2.51 1.35 -15.91
C LYS A 155 -1.00 1.43 -15.70
N ALA A 156 -0.34 0.28 -15.52
CA ALA A 156 1.12 0.22 -15.48
C ALA A 156 1.69 0.70 -16.81
N SER A 157 2.64 1.63 -16.75
CA SER A 157 3.39 2.07 -17.94
C SER A 157 4.44 1.03 -18.34
N ASP A 158 4.85 1.03 -19.61
CA ASP A 158 5.92 0.17 -20.10
C ASP A 158 7.22 0.42 -19.33
N TRP A 159 7.48 1.66 -18.93
CA TRP A 159 8.59 2.03 -18.05
C TRP A 159 8.52 1.32 -16.70
N LEU A 160 7.36 1.31 -16.05
CA LEU A 160 7.17 0.61 -14.78
C LEU A 160 7.33 -0.90 -14.95
N ILE A 161 6.74 -1.47 -15.99
CA ILE A 161 6.85 -2.91 -16.30
C ILE A 161 8.31 -3.30 -16.49
N GLY A 162 9.08 -2.53 -17.28
CA GLY A 162 10.51 -2.77 -17.51
C GLY A 162 11.31 -2.71 -16.21
N ASN A 163 11.05 -1.72 -15.35
CA ASN A 163 11.75 -1.59 -14.08
C ASN A 163 11.41 -2.71 -13.09
N VAL A 164 10.14 -3.17 -13.04
CA VAL A 164 9.75 -4.33 -12.22
C VAL A 164 10.46 -5.60 -12.70
N LEU A 165 10.56 -5.80 -14.02
CA LEU A 165 11.33 -6.93 -14.58
C LEU A 165 12.81 -6.87 -14.17
N ILE A 166 13.44 -5.69 -14.21
CA ILE A 166 14.83 -5.55 -13.76
C ILE A 166 14.96 -5.88 -12.27
N GLN A 167 14.03 -5.43 -11.43
CA GLN A 167 14.04 -5.78 -10.01
C GLN A 167 13.89 -7.28 -9.77
N ASP A 168 13.00 -7.94 -10.50
CA ASP A 168 12.83 -9.39 -10.43
C ASP A 168 14.12 -10.13 -10.83
N LEU A 169 14.77 -9.70 -11.90
CA LEU A 169 16.06 -10.25 -12.31
C LEU A 169 17.14 -10.03 -11.25
N ILE A 170 17.22 -8.87 -10.62
CA ILE A 170 18.15 -8.60 -9.52
C ILE A 170 17.88 -9.54 -8.34
N LEU A 171 16.61 -9.67 -7.92
CA LEU A 171 16.23 -10.53 -6.80
C LEU A 171 16.58 -12.00 -7.03
N ASN A 172 16.51 -12.47 -8.28
CA ASN A 172 16.77 -13.86 -8.62
C ASN A 172 18.24 -14.18 -8.96
N ASN A 173 19.08 -13.17 -9.28
CA ASN A 173 20.42 -13.41 -9.81
C ASN A 173 21.55 -12.72 -9.04
N SER A 174 21.26 -11.76 -8.17
CA SER A 174 22.30 -11.07 -7.40
C SER A 174 22.81 -11.91 -6.23
N LYS A 175 24.06 -11.65 -5.82
CA LYS A 175 24.64 -12.18 -4.58
C LYS A 175 24.05 -11.51 -3.32
N ASN A 176 23.59 -10.26 -3.44
CA ASN A 176 22.94 -9.48 -2.39
C ASN A 176 21.58 -8.96 -2.84
N PRO A 177 20.59 -9.86 -3.12
CA PRO A 177 19.42 -9.52 -3.89
C PRO A 177 18.60 -8.37 -3.31
N ILE A 178 18.33 -8.38 -2.01
CA ILE A 178 17.53 -7.32 -1.35
C ILE A 178 18.25 -5.98 -1.38
N HIS A 179 19.56 -5.97 -1.07
CA HIS A 179 20.38 -4.76 -1.10
C HIS A 179 20.40 -4.14 -2.50
N ASP A 180 20.71 -4.93 -3.52
CA ASP A 180 20.86 -4.46 -4.89
C ASP A 180 19.51 -4.01 -5.50
N ALA A 181 18.42 -4.72 -5.21
CA ALA A 181 17.08 -4.29 -5.61
C ALA A 181 16.67 -2.97 -4.94
N ARG A 182 17.08 -2.71 -3.70
CA ARG A 182 16.84 -1.43 -3.03
C ARG A 182 17.63 -0.28 -3.64
N ILE A 183 18.89 -0.50 -4.03
CA ILE A 183 19.69 0.50 -4.76
C ILE A 183 18.99 0.86 -6.08
N HIS A 184 18.56 -0.14 -6.86
CA HIS A 184 17.80 0.10 -8.08
C HIS A 184 16.53 0.89 -7.81
N ALA A 185 15.76 0.53 -6.76
CA ALA A 185 14.54 1.23 -6.40
C ALA A 185 14.79 2.71 -6.06
N MET A 186 15.93 3.07 -5.46
CA MET A 186 16.26 4.47 -5.15
C MET A 186 16.36 5.36 -6.40
N LEU A 187 16.76 4.80 -7.54
CA LEU A 187 16.78 5.53 -8.81
C LEU A 187 15.36 5.84 -9.32
N LEU A 188 14.35 5.04 -8.93
CA LEU A 188 12.96 5.25 -9.32
C LEU A 188 12.24 6.30 -8.47
N TYR A 189 12.72 6.54 -7.25
CA TYR A 189 12.13 7.52 -6.32
C TYR A 189 12.61 8.95 -6.52
N ARG A 190 13.64 9.17 -7.37
CA ARG A 190 14.23 10.49 -7.61
C ARG A 190 14.44 10.72 -9.10
N THR A 191 14.33 11.98 -9.52
CA THR A 191 14.76 12.37 -10.87
C THR A 191 16.27 12.47 -10.95
N PRO A 192 16.88 12.35 -12.16
CA PRO A 192 18.30 12.59 -12.35
C PRO A 192 18.76 13.96 -11.81
N GLU A 193 17.94 14.99 -12.02
CA GLU A 193 18.21 16.36 -11.54
C GLU A 193 18.25 16.39 -10.00
N SER A 194 17.28 15.76 -9.34
CA SER A 194 17.23 15.68 -7.87
C SER A 194 18.43 14.92 -7.29
N LEU A 195 18.90 13.88 -7.96
CA LEU A 195 20.13 13.16 -7.58
C LEU A 195 21.35 14.03 -7.76
N GLN A 196 21.47 14.72 -8.91
CA GLN A 196 22.57 15.62 -9.20
C GLN A 196 22.64 16.79 -8.20
N GLU A 197 21.50 17.40 -7.89
CA GLU A 197 21.41 18.48 -6.91
C GLU A 197 21.85 18.02 -5.51
N LYS A 198 21.40 16.84 -5.10
CA LYS A 198 21.70 16.30 -3.76
C LYS A 198 23.16 15.87 -3.60
N PHE A 199 23.71 15.16 -4.57
CA PHE A 199 25.02 14.49 -4.42
C PHE A 199 26.16 15.20 -5.15
N GLN A 200 25.89 15.89 -6.28
CA GLN A 200 26.84 16.69 -7.04
C GLN A 200 28.12 15.94 -7.42
N ALA A 201 28.08 14.62 -7.56
CA ALA A 201 29.26 13.76 -7.76
C ALA A 201 30.39 13.96 -6.71
N LYS A 202 30.01 14.34 -5.49
CA LYS A 202 31.00 14.52 -4.41
C LYS A 202 31.51 13.15 -3.93
N LEU A 203 32.80 13.08 -3.68
CA LEU A 203 33.42 11.92 -3.05
C LEU A 203 33.08 11.89 -1.56
N GLN A 204 32.79 10.72 -1.05
CA GLN A 204 32.55 10.46 0.36
C GLN A 204 33.87 10.40 1.13
N ASN A 205 34.92 9.88 0.49
CA ASN A 205 36.24 9.74 1.07
C ASN A 205 37.33 9.84 -0.03
N PRO A 206 38.63 10.02 0.35
CA PRO A 206 39.76 10.07 -0.60
C PRO A 206 39.94 8.79 -1.44
N ASN A 207 39.33 7.69 -1.05
CA ASN A 207 39.47 6.37 -1.72
C ASN A 207 38.51 6.18 -2.89
N GLY A 208 37.76 7.22 -3.27
CA GLY A 208 37.01 7.22 -4.51
C GLY A 208 35.55 6.75 -4.46
N LEU A 209 34.99 6.52 -3.28
CA LEU A 209 33.53 6.28 -3.16
C LEU A 209 32.77 7.59 -3.29
N PHE A 210 31.68 7.57 -4.05
CA PHE A 210 30.76 8.70 -4.18
C PHE A 210 29.73 8.73 -3.05
N GLN A 211 29.24 9.91 -2.69
CA GLN A 211 28.21 10.05 -1.64
C GLN A 211 26.87 9.37 -2.00
N VAL A 212 26.66 9.06 -3.26
CA VAL A 212 25.45 8.36 -3.74
C VAL A 212 25.51 6.85 -3.53
N GLU A 213 26.68 6.30 -3.30
CA GLU A 213 26.90 4.87 -2.98
C GLU A 213 26.57 4.56 -1.52
#